data_63227646e81831e849c17900490d9305
#
_entry.id   63227646e81831e849c17900490d9305
#
_cell.length_a   1.000
_cell.length_b   1.000
_cell.length_c   1.000
_cell.angle_alpha   90.00
_cell.angle_beta   90.00
_cell.angle_gamma   90.00
#
_symmetry.space_group_name_H-M   'P 1'
#
loop_
_entity.id
_entity.type
_entity.pdbx_description
1 polymer ?
#
loop_
_entity_poly.entity_id
_entity_poly.type
_entity_poly.pdbx_seq_one_letter_code
_entity_poly.pdbx_strand_id
1 'polypeptide(L)'
;MTKQTHAIEHKVISNWINTGTSVLDLGCGDGELLSLLIRNKLVRAQGVELNEQAIHNCVAAGLSVFQQDIDTGLTEYADKSVEYVILNQTLQQVKKPDFAIKEALRVGKKVIVGFPNFCYFTDRFQIFFRGRVPVTPSLPYEWYDTPNLHFLSIADFKEYCKKNQITIENEAFISKNRAVRVFPNLLGEVGLFLLSK
;
A
#
# COMPACT_ATOMS: atom_id res chain seq x y z
N MET A 1 3.40 9.67 -8.13
CA MET A 1 4.73 9.17 -7.69
C MET A 1 5.60 8.89 -8.89
N THR A 2 6.93 9.00 -8.77
CA THR A 2 7.83 8.68 -9.89
C THR A 2 7.98 7.16 -10.03
N LYS A 3 8.17 6.63 -11.24
CA LYS A 3 8.46 5.20 -11.49
C LYS A 3 9.60 4.65 -10.62
N GLN A 4 10.56 5.49 -10.25
CA GLN A 4 11.69 5.11 -9.40
C GLN A 4 11.31 4.90 -7.92
N THR A 5 10.34 5.66 -7.39
CA THR A 5 9.86 5.48 -6.01
C THR A 5 9.14 4.16 -5.87
N HIS A 6 8.26 3.80 -6.82
CA HIS A 6 7.59 2.50 -6.85
C HIS A 6 8.59 1.33 -6.90
N ALA A 7 9.67 1.45 -7.67
CA ALA A 7 10.68 0.38 -7.75
C ALA A 7 11.34 0.07 -6.39
N ILE A 8 11.56 1.09 -5.53
CA ILE A 8 12.12 0.89 -4.20
C ILE A 8 11.08 0.30 -3.23
N GLU A 9 9.84 0.79 -3.28
CA GLU A 9 8.73 0.21 -2.52
C GLU A 9 8.59 -1.28 -2.83
N HIS A 10 8.51 -1.64 -4.12
CA HIS A 10 8.43 -3.03 -4.58
C HIS A 10 9.61 -3.88 -4.09
N LYS A 11 10.84 -3.32 -4.10
CA LYS A 11 12.02 -4.01 -3.57
C LYS A 11 11.93 -4.25 -2.07
N VAL A 12 11.46 -3.27 -1.29
CA VAL A 12 11.26 -3.42 0.15
C VAL A 12 10.20 -4.47 0.43
N ILE A 13 9.04 -4.39 -0.22
CA ILE A 13 7.95 -5.36 -0.11
C ILE A 13 8.45 -6.77 -0.46
N SER A 14 9.16 -6.92 -1.57
CA SER A 14 9.73 -8.19 -2.00
C SER A 14 10.69 -8.79 -0.97
N ASN A 15 11.47 -7.96 -0.26
CA ASN A 15 12.39 -8.43 0.78
C ASN A 15 11.67 -8.98 2.02
N TRP A 16 10.45 -8.54 2.30
CA TRP A 16 9.64 -9.03 3.42
C TRP A 16 8.86 -10.31 3.10
N ILE A 17 8.71 -10.63 1.81
CA ILE A 17 7.95 -11.80 1.36
C ILE A 17 8.89 -13.00 1.17
N ASN A 18 8.51 -14.13 1.75
CA ASN A 18 9.23 -15.39 1.62
C ASN A 18 8.97 -16.03 0.26
N THR A 19 9.97 -16.77 -0.24
CA THR A 19 9.86 -17.48 -1.51
C THR A 19 8.80 -18.59 -1.43
N GLY A 20 8.03 -18.77 -2.51
CA GLY A 20 7.04 -19.85 -2.65
C GLY A 20 5.73 -19.67 -1.87
N THR A 21 5.54 -18.53 -1.21
CA THR A 21 4.34 -18.24 -0.42
C THR A 21 3.14 -17.81 -1.29
N SER A 22 1.95 -17.74 -0.67
CA SER A 22 0.76 -17.18 -1.30
C SER A 22 0.65 -15.67 -1.00
N VAL A 23 0.30 -14.90 -2.02
CA VAL A 23 0.19 -13.43 -1.96
C VAL A 23 -1.13 -12.98 -2.57
N LEU A 24 -1.85 -12.11 -1.88
CA LEU A 24 -3.02 -11.39 -2.36
C LEU A 24 -2.73 -9.89 -2.36
N ASP A 25 -2.78 -9.25 -3.51
CA ASP A 25 -2.53 -7.82 -3.68
C ASP A 25 -3.85 -7.08 -3.92
N LEU A 26 -4.24 -6.25 -2.97
CA LEU A 26 -5.49 -5.50 -2.98
C LEU A 26 -5.29 -4.11 -3.58
N GLY A 27 -5.90 -3.87 -4.75
CA GLY A 27 -5.64 -2.70 -5.58
C GLY A 27 -4.34 -2.88 -6.36
N CYS A 28 -4.19 -4.01 -7.05
CA CYS A 28 -2.94 -4.39 -7.69
C CYS A 28 -2.56 -3.53 -8.93
N GLY A 29 -3.46 -2.64 -9.39
CA GLY A 29 -3.24 -1.83 -10.58
C GLY A 29 -2.88 -2.68 -11.78
N ASP A 30 -1.87 -2.27 -12.54
CA ASP A 30 -1.38 -2.99 -13.73
C ASP A 30 -0.56 -4.26 -13.41
N GLY A 31 -0.46 -4.67 -12.13
CA GLY A 31 0.20 -5.90 -11.70
C GLY A 31 1.73 -5.87 -11.71
N GLU A 32 2.36 -4.69 -11.70
CA GLU A 32 3.83 -4.60 -11.68
C GLU A 32 4.45 -5.31 -10.49
N LEU A 33 3.88 -5.09 -9.27
CA LEU A 33 4.36 -5.74 -8.04
C LEU A 33 4.14 -7.25 -8.11
N LEU A 34 2.96 -7.71 -8.53
CA LEU A 34 2.67 -9.15 -8.68
C LEU A 34 3.65 -9.82 -9.64
N SER A 35 3.89 -9.23 -10.81
CA SER A 35 4.85 -9.73 -11.81
C SER A 35 6.26 -9.84 -11.23
N LEU A 36 6.68 -8.85 -10.45
CA LEU A 36 7.98 -8.84 -9.78
C LEU A 36 8.08 -9.97 -8.74
N LEU A 37 7.04 -10.15 -7.91
CA LEU A 37 7.02 -11.16 -6.87
C LEU A 37 6.99 -12.59 -7.45
N ILE A 38 6.21 -12.82 -8.50
CA ILE A 38 6.17 -14.13 -9.20
C ILE A 38 7.55 -14.47 -9.73
N ARG A 39 8.21 -13.54 -10.44
CA ARG A 39 9.53 -13.78 -11.05
C ARG A 39 10.63 -13.98 -10.02
N ASN A 40 10.65 -13.15 -8.97
CA ASN A 40 11.79 -13.10 -8.05
C ASN A 40 11.63 -14.00 -6.82
N LYS A 41 10.38 -14.33 -6.46
CA LYS A 41 10.05 -15.06 -5.22
C LYS A 41 9.26 -16.35 -5.48
N LEU A 42 8.90 -16.64 -6.73
CA LEU A 42 8.12 -17.83 -7.09
C LEU A 42 6.82 -17.95 -6.27
N VAL A 43 6.20 -16.83 -5.93
CA VAL A 43 4.97 -16.79 -5.15
C VAL A 43 3.77 -17.22 -6.00
N ARG A 44 2.74 -17.77 -5.34
CA ARG A 44 1.40 -17.91 -5.91
C ARG A 44 0.66 -16.61 -5.64
N ALA A 45 0.60 -15.73 -6.64
CA ALA A 45 0.08 -14.39 -6.50
C ALA A 45 -1.29 -14.24 -7.18
N GLN A 46 -2.16 -13.48 -6.54
CA GLN A 46 -3.48 -13.10 -7.02
C GLN A 46 -3.70 -11.61 -6.74
N GLY A 47 -4.31 -10.92 -7.69
CA GLY A 47 -4.67 -9.51 -7.56
C GLY A 47 -6.16 -9.33 -7.36
N VAL A 48 -6.54 -8.25 -6.68
CA VAL A 48 -7.89 -7.69 -6.64
C VAL A 48 -7.80 -6.27 -7.16
N GLU A 49 -8.62 -5.92 -8.14
CA GLU A 49 -8.63 -4.59 -8.76
C GLU A 49 -10.07 -4.23 -9.18
N LEU A 50 -10.39 -2.94 -9.18
CA LEU A 50 -11.70 -2.43 -9.60
C LEU A 50 -11.66 -1.84 -11.01
N ASN A 51 -10.53 -1.28 -11.43
CA ASN A 51 -10.37 -0.65 -12.72
C ASN A 51 -10.25 -1.68 -13.85
N GLU A 52 -11.20 -1.68 -14.78
CA GLU A 52 -11.26 -2.64 -15.88
C GLU A 52 -10.01 -2.60 -16.78
N GLN A 53 -9.47 -1.41 -17.08
CA GLN A 53 -8.29 -1.30 -17.93
C GLN A 53 -7.06 -1.90 -17.24
N ALA A 54 -6.89 -1.69 -15.95
CA ALA A 54 -5.81 -2.30 -15.17
C ALA A 54 -5.96 -3.83 -15.11
N ILE A 55 -7.18 -4.34 -14.95
CA ILE A 55 -7.48 -5.78 -15.02
C ILE A 55 -7.08 -6.35 -16.40
N HIS A 56 -7.45 -5.68 -17.49
CA HIS A 56 -7.05 -6.11 -18.83
C HIS A 56 -5.53 -6.17 -19.00
N ASN A 57 -4.79 -5.19 -18.45
CA ASN A 57 -3.33 -5.19 -18.47
C ASN A 57 -2.74 -6.36 -17.68
N CYS A 58 -3.30 -6.67 -16.50
CA CYS A 58 -2.91 -7.84 -15.70
C CYS A 58 -3.13 -9.15 -16.46
N VAL A 59 -4.31 -9.33 -17.05
CA VAL A 59 -4.66 -10.54 -17.81
C VAL A 59 -3.75 -10.69 -19.03
N ALA A 60 -3.47 -9.62 -19.75
CA ALA A 60 -2.54 -9.62 -20.88
C ALA A 60 -1.10 -9.98 -20.45
N ALA A 61 -0.72 -9.66 -19.21
CA ALA A 61 0.56 -10.05 -18.61
C ALA A 61 0.55 -11.49 -18.03
N GLY A 62 -0.56 -12.23 -18.14
CA GLY A 62 -0.71 -13.59 -17.62
C GLY A 62 -0.88 -13.67 -16.10
N LEU A 63 -1.33 -12.60 -15.46
CA LEU A 63 -1.57 -12.54 -14.02
C LEU A 63 -3.00 -12.97 -13.68
N SER A 64 -3.16 -13.63 -12.53
CA SER A 64 -4.49 -13.91 -11.97
C SER A 64 -4.99 -12.68 -11.22
N VAL A 65 -6.14 -12.14 -11.65
CA VAL A 65 -6.76 -10.97 -11.04
C VAL A 65 -8.28 -11.13 -10.99
N PHE A 66 -8.90 -10.66 -9.90
CA PHE A 66 -10.35 -10.62 -9.73
C PHE A 66 -10.84 -9.18 -9.71
N GLN A 67 -11.95 -8.94 -10.38
CA GLN A 67 -12.65 -7.67 -10.29
C GLN A 67 -13.50 -7.66 -9.01
N GLN A 68 -13.09 -6.88 -8.01
CA GLN A 68 -13.81 -6.80 -6.75
C GLN A 68 -13.56 -5.45 -6.07
N ASP A 69 -14.60 -4.90 -5.43
CA ASP A 69 -14.49 -3.72 -4.57
C ASP A 69 -14.05 -4.14 -3.16
N ILE A 70 -12.88 -3.69 -2.75
CA ILE A 70 -12.30 -3.96 -1.42
C ILE A 70 -13.22 -3.45 -0.30
N ASP A 71 -13.98 -2.38 -0.53
CA ASP A 71 -14.93 -1.82 0.44
C ASP A 71 -16.14 -2.73 0.73
N THR A 72 -16.37 -3.77 -0.07
CA THR A 72 -17.40 -4.80 0.16
C THR A 72 -16.90 -5.98 0.99
N GLY A 73 -15.61 -6.07 1.25
CA GLY A 73 -14.95 -7.14 2.00
C GLY A 73 -14.38 -8.24 1.12
N LEU A 74 -13.71 -9.19 1.76
CA LEU A 74 -13.01 -10.31 1.13
C LEU A 74 -13.70 -11.64 1.46
N THR A 75 -15.03 -11.70 1.28
CA THR A 75 -15.88 -12.85 1.68
C THR A 75 -15.50 -14.16 1.00
N GLU A 76 -14.91 -14.08 -0.19
CA GLU A 76 -14.45 -15.25 -0.96
C GLU A 76 -13.20 -15.92 -0.34
N TYR A 77 -12.54 -15.24 0.62
CA TYR A 77 -11.31 -15.72 1.25
C TYR A 77 -11.57 -16.15 2.69
N ALA A 78 -11.15 -17.37 3.03
CA ALA A 78 -11.21 -17.88 4.40
C ALA A 78 -10.15 -17.19 5.29
N ASP A 79 -10.37 -17.25 6.61
CA ASP A 79 -9.43 -16.70 7.59
C ASP A 79 -8.05 -17.35 7.47
N LYS A 80 -7.00 -16.52 7.49
CA LYS A 80 -5.59 -16.94 7.42
C LYS A 80 -5.25 -17.85 6.22
N SER A 81 -6.06 -17.76 5.13
CA SER A 81 -5.89 -18.59 3.93
C SER A 81 -4.70 -18.16 3.06
N VAL A 82 -4.21 -16.93 3.22
CA VAL A 82 -3.11 -16.35 2.44
C VAL A 82 -1.95 -15.98 3.38
N GLU A 83 -0.70 -16.25 2.94
CA GLU A 83 0.47 -15.88 3.74
C GLU A 83 0.64 -14.37 3.86
N TYR A 84 0.55 -13.65 2.74
CA TYR A 84 0.71 -12.20 2.70
C TYR A 84 -0.44 -11.55 1.95
N VAL A 85 -1.08 -10.54 2.57
CA VAL A 85 -1.99 -9.61 1.90
C VAL A 85 -1.28 -8.27 1.77
N ILE A 86 -1.36 -7.65 0.61
CA ILE A 86 -0.71 -6.36 0.32
C ILE A 86 -1.80 -5.30 0.08
N LEU A 87 -1.62 -4.12 0.66
CA LEU A 87 -2.37 -2.88 0.44
C LEU A 87 -1.33 -1.78 0.15
N ASN A 88 -0.73 -1.81 -1.05
CA ASN A 88 0.29 -0.82 -1.41
C ASN A 88 -0.31 0.29 -2.26
N GLN A 89 -0.26 1.53 -1.78
CA GLN A 89 -0.84 2.72 -2.42
C GLN A 89 -2.37 2.62 -2.64
N THR A 90 -3.06 1.83 -1.83
CA THR A 90 -4.50 1.54 -1.94
C THR A 90 -5.28 2.14 -0.78
N LEU A 91 -4.72 2.09 0.44
CA LEU A 91 -5.43 2.42 1.68
C LEU A 91 -6.03 3.84 1.67
N GLN A 92 -5.35 4.81 1.07
CA GLN A 92 -5.83 6.19 0.99
C GLN A 92 -6.98 6.39 0.00
N GLN A 93 -7.26 5.40 -0.87
CA GLN A 93 -8.29 5.47 -1.91
C GLN A 93 -9.58 4.71 -1.57
N VAL A 94 -9.53 3.77 -0.62
CA VAL A 94 -10.71 3.02 -0.19
C VAL A 94 -11.62 3.89 0.70
N LYS A 95 -12.92 3.65 0.67
CA LYS A 95 -13.90 4.40 1.48
C LYS A 95 -13.88 4.00 2.95
N LYS A 96 -13.51 2.75 3.25
CA LYS A 96 -13.53 2.14 4.60
C LYS A 96 -12.17 1.56 4.97
N PRO A 97 -11.12 2.37 5.18
CA PRO A 97 -9.76 1.88 5.41
C PRO A 97 -9.63 0.99 6.66
N ASP A 98 -10.35 1.29 7.73
CA ASP A 98 -10.38 0.44 8.94
C ASP A 98 -10.92 -0.97 8.63
N PHE A 99 -12.00 -1.05 7.86
CA PHE A 99 -12.58 -2.32 7.43
C PHE A 99 -11.64 -3.08 6.51
N ALA A 100 -11.04 -2.41 5.52
CA ALA A 100 -10.08 -3.02 4.59
C ALA A 100 -8.86 -3.62 5.31
N ILE A 101 -8.30 -2.91 6.31
CA ILE A 101 -7.20 -3.42 7.14
C ILE A 101 -7.63 -4.65 7.94
N LYS A 102 -8.81 -4.62 8.57
CA LYS A 102 -9.34 -5.74 9.36
C LYS A 102 -9.59 -6.98 8.50
N GLU A 103 -10.16 -6.82 7.31
CA GLU A 103 -10.34 -7.90 6.35
C GLU A 103 -8.99 -8.46 5.84
N ALA A 104 -8.04 -7.58 5.52
CA ALA A 104 -6.69 -8.01 5.16
C ALA A 104 -6.02 -8.82 6.28
N LEU A 105 -6.16 -8.39 7.54
CA LEU A 105 -5.65 -9.11 8.72
C LEU A 105 -6.41 -10.40 9.01
N ARG A 106 -7.70 -10.49 8.65
CA ARG A 106 -8.49 -11.72 8.74
C ARG A 106 -7.98 -12.77 7.74
N VAL A 107 -7.84 -12.37 6.48
CA VAL A 107 -7.47 -13.26 5.36
C VAL A 107 -5.98 -13.62 5.38
N GLY A 108 -5.12 -12.65 5.65
CA GLY A 108 -3.67 -12.81 5.65
C GLY A 108 -3.10 -13.23 7.01
N LYS A 109 -2.05 -14.06 6.98
CA LYS A 109 -1.21 -14.31 8.16
C LYS A 109 -0.39 -13.05 8.49
N LYS A 110 0.08 -12.36 7.43
CA LYS A 110 0.78 -11.07 7.49
C LYS A 110 0.17 -10.10 6.48
N VAL A 111 0.21 -8.82 6.81
CA VAL A 111 -0.31 -7.76 5.94
C VAL A 111 0.77 -6.73 5.70
N ILE A 112 0.97 -6.36 4.45
CA ILE A 112 1.88 -5.27 4.07
C ILE A 112 1.02 -4.07 3.67
N VAL A 113 1.25 -2.93 4.32
CA VAL A 113 0.55 -1.67 4.01
C VAL A 113 1.56 -0.63 3.58
N GLY A 114 1.30 0.01 2.44
CA GLY A 114 2.10 1.11 1.92
C GLY A 114 1.22 2.31 1.55
N PHE A 115 1.62 3.52 1.95
CA PHE A 115 0.86 4.74 1.67
C PHE A 115 1.77 5.98 1.61
N PRO A 116 1.33 7.04 0.89
CA PRO A 116 2.00 8.33 0.89
C PRO A 116 1.81 9.02 2.25
N ASN A 117 2.88 9.55 2.81
CA ASN A 117 2.84 10.30 4.07
C ASN A 117 2.43 11.75 3.82
N PHE A 118 1.17 12.08 4.08
CA PHE A 118 0.64 13.43 3.92
C PHE A 118 1.35 14.47 4.82
N CYS A 119 2.02 14.03 5.89
CA CYS A 119 2.79 14.89 6.80
C CYS A 119 4.28 15.00 6.44
N TYR A 120 4.68 14.71 5.21
CA TYR A 120 6.03 14.97 4.70
C TYR A 120 6.35 16.47 4.75
N PHE A 121 7.60 16.84 4.99
CA PHE A 121 7.96 18.23 5.29
C PHE A 121 7.59 19.22 4.18
N THR A 122 7.67 18.83 2.89
CA THR A 122 7.29 19.70 1.76
C THR A 122 5.78 19.99 1.75
N ASP A 123 4.98 19.00 2.14
CA ASP A 123 3.53 19.10 2.19
C ASP A 123 3.12 20.06 3.34
N ARG A 124 3.74 19.87 4.52
CA ARG A 124 3.57 20.80 5.66
C ARG A 124 3.97 22.22 5.30
N PHE A 125 5.09 22.39 4.59
CA PHE A 125 5.57 23.71 4.16
C PHE A 125 4.57 24.39 3.22
N GLN A 126 4.02 23.65 2.24
CA GLN A 126 3.01 24.20 1.33
C GLN A 126 1.74 24.62 2.08
N ILE A 127 1.24 23.78 3.00
CA ILE A 127 0.06 24.10 3.81
C ILE A 127 0.33 25.34 4.67
N PHE A 128 1.44 25.36 5.42
CA PHE A 128 1.74 26.40 6.37
C PHE A 128 1.99 27.78 5.71
N PHE A 129 2.82 27.80 4.65
CA PHE A 129 3.22 29.07 4.04
C PHE A 129 2.34 29.52 2.89
N ARG A 130 1.68 28.60 2.18
CA ARG A 130 0.85 28.94 1.02
C ARG A 130 -0.65 28.81 1.29
N GLY A 131 -1.06 28.16 2.38
CA GLY A 131 -2.47 27.89 2.68
C GLY A 131 -3.18 27.06 1.60
N ARG A 132 -2.45 26.19 0.91
CA ARG A 132 -2.96 25.37 -0.20
C ARG A 132 -2.76 23.89 0.07
N VAL A 133 -3.68 23.05 -0.46
CA VAL A 133 -3.51 21.61 -0.50
C VAL A 133 -2.22 21.29 -1.28
N PRO A 134 -1.33 20.45 -0.75
CA PRO A 134 -0.05 20.19 -1.38
C PRO A 134 -0.21 19.38 -2.66
N VAL A 135 0.52 19.81 -3.69
CA VAL A 135 0.74 19.04 -4.92
C VAL A 135 2.24 18.74 -5.00
N THR A 136 2.59 17.48 -4.82
CA THR A 136 3.98 17.02 -4.71
C THR A 136 4.17 15.70 -5.49
N PRO A 137 5.40 15.23 -5.69
CA PRO A 137 5.60 13.93 -6.36
C PRO A 137 4.93 12.73 -5.70
N SER A 138 4.71 12.78 -4.37
CA SER A 138 3.98 11.76 -3.62
C SER A 138 2.47 11.97 -3.61
N LEU A 139 2.01 13.21 -3.82
CA LEU A 139 0.60 13.62 -3.89
C LEU A 139 0.39 14.42 -5.19
N PRO A 140 0.39 13.78 -6.37
CA PRO A 140 0.52 14.47 -7.65
C PRO A 140 -0.78 15.10 -8.18
N TYR A 141 -1.88 14.94 -7.46
CA TYR A 141 -3.22 15.36 -7.90
C TYR A 141 -3.62 16.70 -7.31
N GLU A 142 -4.39 17.47 -8.06
CA GLU A 142 -5.09 18.64 -7.53
C GLU A 142 -6.25 18.19 -6.62
N TRP A 143 -6.75 19.12 -5.79
CA TRP A 143 -7.80 18.82 -4.82
C TRP A 143 -9.13 18.34 -5.45
N TYR A 144 -9.38 18.67 -6.72
CA TYR A 144 -10.62 18.38 -7.43
C TYR A 144 -10.56 17.10 -8.29
N ASP A 145 -9.38 16.49 -8.51
CA ASP A 145 -9.20 15.28 -9.33
C ASP A 145 -8.45 14.15 -8.60
N THR A 146 -8.17 14.35 -7.31
CA THR A 146 -7.46 13.36 -6.50
C THR A 146 -8.30 12.10 -6.25
N PRO A 147 -7.76 10.89 -6.43
CA PRO A 147 -8.39 9.66 -5.99
C PRO A 147 -8.27 9.44 -4.48
N ASN A 148 -7.45 10.24 -3.78
CA ASN A 148 -7.19 10.07 -2.35
C ASN A 148 -8.38 10.61 -1.53
N LEU A 149 -9.02 9.72 -0.79
CA LEU A 149 -10.12 10.04 0.12
C LEU A 149 -9.61 10.32 1.54
N HIS A 150 -8.46 9.75 1.90
CA HIS A 150 -7.88 9.84 3.24
C HIS A 150 -6.46 10.37 3.19
N PHE A 151 -6.19 11.31 4.09
CA PHE A 151 -4.87 11.90 4.31
C PHE A 151 -4.33 11.39 5.64
N LEU A 152 -3.44 10.41 5.57
CA LEU A 152 -2.84 9.80 6.76
C LEU A 152 -1.34 10.05 6.81
N SER A 153 -0.82 10.05 8.02
CA SER A 153 0.62 10.14 8.25
C SER A 153 1.17 8.84 8.83
N ILE A 154 2.49 8.71 8.81
CA ILE A 154 3.21 7.62 9.48
C ILE A 154 2.86 7.56 10.97
N ALA A 155 2.71 8.72 11.63
CA ALA A 155 2.36 8.79 13.05
C ALA A 155 0.91 8.32 13.31
N ASP A 156 -0.04 8.76 12.50
CA ASP A 156 -1.45 8.36 12.61
C ASP A 156 -1.60 6.84 12.44
N PHE A 157 -0.90 6.27 11.46
CA PHE A 157 -0.96 4.84 11.21
C PHE A 157 -0.37 4.02 12.37
N LYS A 158 0.75 4.45 12.95
CA LYS A 158 1.32 3.81 14.15
C LYS A 158 0.36 3.88 15.34
N GLU A 159 -0.28 5.02 15.54
CA GLU A 159 -1.30 5.17 16.60
C GLU A 159 -2.51 4.28 16.34
N TYR A 160 -2.99 4.19 15.10
CA TYR A 160 -4.05 3.28 14.70
C TYR A 160 -3.68 1.81 15.01
N CYS A 161 -2.49 1.35 14.64
CA CYS A 161 -2.02 0.01 14.95
C CYS A 161 -2.01 -0.24 16.46
N LYS A 162 -1.50 0.69 17.25
CA LYS A 162 -1.48 0.61 18.72
C LYS A 162 -2.89 0.49 19.31
N LYS A 163 -3.82 1.34 18.88
CA LYS A 163 -5.23 1.33 19.36
C LYS A 163 -5.96 0.03 19.02
N ASN A 164 -5.66 -0.59 17.89
CA ASN A 164 -6.30 -1.81 17.41
C ASN A 164 -5.54 -3.10 17.78
N GLN A 165 -4.46 -2.99 18.58
CA GLN A 165 -3.62 -4.13 18.99
C GLN A 165 -3.04 -4.89 17.80
N ILE A 166 -2.66 -4.16 16.76
CA ILE A 166 -1.99 -4.68 15.55
C ILE A 166 -0.49 -4.57 15.79
N THR A 167 0.23 -5.67 15.62
CA THR A 167 1.69 -5.71 15.75
C THR A 167 2.34 -5.23 14.48
N ILE A 168 3.23 -4.24 14.57
CA ILE A 168 4.12 -3.85 13.50
C ILE A 168 5.38 -4.70 13.62
N GLU A 169 5.55 -5.69 12.73
CA GLU A 169 6.72 -6.57 12.71
C GLU A 169 7.93 -5.89 12.05
N ASN A 170 7.67 -5.08 11.03
CA ASN A 170 8.72 -4.35 10.31
C ASN A 170 8.17 -3.04 9.74
N GLU A 171 9.05 -2.07 9.54
CA GLU A 171 8.70 -0.79 8.94
C GLU A 171 9.84 -0.26 8.06
N ALA A 172 9.49 0.44 7.00
CA ALA A 172 10.45 1.13 6.15
C ALA A 172 9.87 2.46 5.68
N PHE A 173 10.72 3.47 5.61
CA PHE A 173 10.34 4.80 5.18
C PHE A 173 11.24 5.22 4.02
N ILE A 174 10.64 5.79 2.99
CA ILE A 174 11.31 6.11 1.72
C ILE A 174 11.10 7.59 1.42
N SER A 175 12.16 8.26 0.98
CA SER A 175 12.11 9.59 0.40
C SER A 175 13.18 9.71 -0.68
N LYS A 176 12.83 10.28 -1.83
CA LYS A 176 13.75 10.52 -2.95
C LYS A 176 14.64 9.31 -3.26
N ASN A 177 14.04 8.13 -3.32
CA ASN A 177 14.74 6.86 -3.61
C ASN A 177 15.76 6.42 -2.55
N ARG A 178 15.64 6.88 -1.31
CA ARG A 178 16.52 6.49 -0.20
C ARG A 178 15.70 6.09 1.02
N ALA A 179 16.25 5.17 1.81
CA ALA A 179 15.69 4.83 3.10
C ALA A 179 15.85 5.99 4.09
N VAL A 180 14.79 6.32 4.80
CA VAL A 180 14.77 7.34 5.86
C VAL A 180 14.78 6.63 7.21
N ARG A 181 15.71 6.98 8.10
CA ARG A 181 15.84 6.37 9.43
C ARG A 181 15.58 7.36 10.57
N VAL A 182 15.71 8.65 10.29
CA VAL A 182 15.61 9.72 11.29
C VAL A 182 14.39 10.59 10.97
N PHE A 183 13.59 10.89 11.98
CA PHE A 183 12.34 11.66 11.84
C PHE A 183 11.45 11.21 10.68
N PRO A 184 11.04 9.92 10.62
CA PRO A 184 10.36 9.36 9.44
C PRO A 184 9.04 10.07 9.11
N ASN A 185 8.28 10.51 10.12
CA ASN A 185 7.03 11.25 9.90
C ASN A 185 7.24 12.65 9.28
N LEU A 186 8.46 13.18 9.33
CA LEU A 186 8.82 14.46 8.72
C LEU A 186 9.52 14.29 7.38
N LEU A 187 10.44 13.32 7.29
CA LEU A 187 11.36 13.15 6.17
C LEU A 187 11.01 11.99 5.23
N GLY A 188 10.07 11.13 5.59
CA GLY A 188 9.58 10.03 4.75
C GLY A 188 8.42 10.48 3.86
N GLU A 189 8.53 10.29 2.56
CA GLU A 189 7.44 10.50 1.59
C GLU A 189 6.45 9.34 1.58
N VAL A 190 6.95 8.13 1.85
CA VAL A 190 6.17 6.88 1.87
C VAL A 190 6.48 6.12 3.13
N GLY A 191 5.43 5.60 3.77
CA GLY A 191 5.51 4.63 4.84
C GLY A 191 5.13 3.23 4.36
N LEU A 192 5.94 2.23 4.71
CA LEU A 192 5.68 0.81 4.49
C LEU A 192 5.71 0.08 5.83
N PHE A 193 4.75 -0.79 6.06
CA PHE A 193 4.59 -1.54 7.31
C PHE A 193 4.27 -3.00 7.04
N LEU A 194 4.93 -3.91 7.76
CA LEU A 194 4.59 -5.32 7.84
C LEU A 194 3.86 -5.57 9.15
N LEU A 195 2.65 -6.07 9.08
CA LEU A 195 1.73 -6.22 10.20
C LEU A 195 1.38 -7.68 10.45
N SER A 196 1.05 -7.99 11.71
CA SER A 196 0.40 -9.24 12.13
C SER A 196 -0.61 -9.00 13.27
N LYS A 197 -1.49 -9.98 13.47
CA LYS A 197 -2.46 -9.99 14.56
C LYS A 197 -2.75 -11.42 15.00
#